data_f010915d7aaf0a8807e04894b3526f2c
#
_entry.id   f010915d7aaf0a8807e04894b3526f2c
#
_cell.length_a   1.000
_cell.length_b   1.000
_cell.length_c   1.000
_cell.angle_alpha   90.00
_cell.angle_beta   90.00
_cell.angle_gamma   90.00
#
_symmetry.space_group_name_H-M   'P 1'
#
loop_
_entity.id
_entity.type
_entity.pdbx_description
1 polymer ?
#
loop_
_entity_poly.entity_id
_entity_poly.type
_entity_poly.pdbx_seq_one_letter_code
_entity_poly.pdbx_strand_id
1 'polypeptide(L)'
;MGANGTTYLGIDGGGTRCRARIENENGRVLGEASSGPATTRIGLEKAWRSIMEATETAAAQAGLAREDFARMHAGIGLAGLGRRGAEAALNEISHPFASVVFISDGLAACLGAHSGADGAIVVAGTGSVGVGLIDGREIRFAGYGFPVSDEGSGADIGLQVVRLALRAADRRSELTPLLSEVLAAFDHDPYQAVAWSEEARATDYAAFAPIVMRHANQGDPAGRRIIERAADAIGDLLDLFLARGIDRLSLVGGLADAMTPWLTPDLRARLRRPDADAAAGALLVARGRLDLPKRETDQEETDQAQASKFRV
;
A
#
# COMPACT_ATOMS: atom_id res chain seq x y z
N MET A 1 -15.98 -18.34 -29.51
CA MET A 1 -14.72 -18.12 -30.23
C MET A 1 -13.64 -18.20 -29.18
N GLY A 2 -12.94 -19.33 -29.05
CA GLY A 2 -11.89 -19.52 -28.07
C GLY A 2 -10.74 -18.52 -28.33
N ALA A 3 -10.32 -17.84 -27.29
CA ALA A 3 -9.20 -16.91 -27.36
C ALA A 3 -7.90 -17.72 -27.56
N ASN A 4 -7.50 -17.91 -28.83
CA ASN A 4 -6.24 -18.59 -29.19
C ASN A 4 -4.98 -17.70 -28.97
N GLY A 5 -5.10 -16.59 -28.26
CA GLY A 5 -4.03 -15.60 -28.03
C GLY A 5 -3.41 -15.67 -26.63
N THR A 6 -2.24 -15.11 -26.49
CA THR A 6 -1.57 -14.91 -25.20
C THR A 6 -2.40 -13.94 -24.35
N THR A 7 -2.60 -14.29 -23.09
CA THR A 7 -3.27 -13.42 -22.11
C THR A 7 -2.33 -13.02 -20.99
N TYR A 8 -2.61 -11.88 -20.38
CA TYR A 8 -1.80 -11.29 -19.33
C TYR A 8 -2.67 -11.06 -18.11
N LEU A 9 -2.15 -11.41 -16.94
CA LEU A 9 -2.81 -11.25 -15.64
C LEU A 9 -2.02 -10.26 -14.80
N GLY A 10 -2.69 -9.23 -14.33
CA GLY A 10 -2.16 -8.31 -13.34
C GLY A 10 -2.88 -8.49 -12.01
N ILE A 11 -2.11 -8.73 -10.94
CA ILE A 11 -2.62 -8.87 -9.58
C ILE A 11 -2.15 -7.70 -8.72
N ASP A 12 -3.09 -7.07 -8.02
CA ASP A 12 -2.86 -6.13 -6.93
C ASP A 12 -3.30 -6.81 -5.61
N GLY A 13 -2.34 -7.44 -4.94
CA GLY A 13 -2.53 -8.19 -3.70
C GLY A 13 -2.24 -7.35 -2.47
N GLY A 14 -3.28 -6.77 -1.88
CA GLY A 14 -3.21 -5.90 -0.72
C GLY A 14 -3.62 -6.55 0.60
N GLY A 15 -3.44 -5.82 1.70
CA GLY A 15 -3.79 -6.27 3.05
C GLY A 15 -5.29 -6.43 3.31
N THR A 16 -6.15 -5.83 2.49
CA THR A 16 -7.61 -5.83 2.67
C THR A 16 -8.32 -6.61 1.57
N ARG A 17 -7.81 -6.54 0.35
CA ARG A 17 -8.39 -7.20 -0.83
C ARG A 17 -7.31 -7.53 -1.85
N CYS A 18 -7.62 -8.47 -2.74
CA CYS A 18 -6.88 -8.79 -3.95
C CYS A 18 -7.70 -8.39 -5.16
N ARG A 19 -7.09 -7.76 -6.16
CA ARG A 19 -7.71 -7.46 -7.46
C ARG A 19 -6.95 -8.17 -8.56
N ALA A 20 -7.69 -8.79 -9.49
CA ALA A 20 -7.17 -9.43 -10.69
C ALA A 20 -7.74 -8.70 -11.93
N ARG A 21 -6.87 -8.42 -12.90
CA ARG A 21 -7.24 -7.93 -14.23
C ARG A 21 -6.60 -8.80 -15.29
N ILE A 22 -7.40 -9.28 -16.24
CA ILE A 22 -6.93 -10.07 -17.38
C ILE A 22 -7.05 -9.22 -18.64
N GLU A 23 -5.98 -9.15 -19.41
CA GLU A 23 -5.93 -8.46 -20.70
C GLU A 23 -5.45 -9.41 -21.80
N ASN A 24 -5.88 -9.11 -23.05
CA ASN A 24 -5.30 -9.74 -24.23
C ASN A 24 -3.98 -9.04 -24.65
N GLU A 25 -3.36 -9.53 -25.71
CA GLU A 25 -2.12 -8.97 -26.29
C GLU A 25 -2.23 -7.49 -26.69
N ASN A 26 -3.42 -7.05 -27.08
CA ASN A 26 -3.69 -5.67 -27.50
C ASN A 26 -4.03 -4.72 -26.33
N GLY A 27 -3.99 -5.19 -25.08
CA GLY A 27 -4.30 -4.38 -23.89
C GLY A 27 -5.79 -4.20 -23.62
N ARG A 28 -6.66 -4.94 -24.31
CA ARG A 28 -8.09 -4.93 -24.02
C ARG A 28 -8.35 -5.75 -22.76
N VAL A 29 -9.01 -5.16 -21.79
CA VAL A 29 -9.49 -5.84 -20.58
C VAL A 29 -10.55 -6.88 -20.98
N LEU A 30 -10.33 -8.11 -20.57
CA LEU A 30 -11.23 -9.25 -20.80
C LEU A 30 -12.06 -9.57 -19.55
N GLY A 31 -11.51 -9.36 -18.35
CA GLY A 31 -12.20 -9.57 -17.09
C GLY A 31 -11.46 -8.96 -15.92
N GLU A 32 -12.22 -8.55 -14.91
CA GLU A 32 -11.72 -8.00 -13.64
C GLU A 32 -12.50 -8.55 -12.48
N ALA A 33 -11.82 -8.91 -11.40
CA ALA A 33 -12.48 -9.39 -10.19
C ALA A 33 -11.69 -9.02 -8.94
N SER A 34 -12.34 -9.18 -7.80
CA SER A 34 -11.71 -9.00 -6.50
C SER A 34 -12.07 -10.15 -5.58
N SER A 35 -11.15 -10.45 -4.64
CA SER A 35 -11.33 -11.44 -3.58
C SER A 35 -10.85 -10.89 -2.24
N GLY A 36 -10.73 -11.74 -1.25
CA GLY A 36 -10.19 -11.42 0.08
C GLY A 36 -8.75 -10.90 0.07
N PRO A 37 -8.16 -10.63 1.23
CA PRO A 37 -6.80 -10.11 1.34
C PRO A 37 -5.77 -11.08 0.76
N ALA A 38 -4.74 -10.53 0.07
CA ALA A 38 -3.58 -11.24 -0.43
C ALA A 38 -2.31 -10.53 0.04
N THR A 39 -1.78 -10.97 1.16
CA THR A 39 -0.55 -10.45 1.76
C THR A 39 0.22 -11.59 2.41
N THR A 40 1.55 -11.53 2.38
CA THR A 40 2.38 -12.56 3.03
C THR A 40 2.15 -12.63 4.55
N ARG A 41 1.55 -11.60 5.16
CA ARG A 41 1.27 -11.54 6.60
C ARG A 41 0.22 -12.55 7.08
N ILE A 42 -0.73 -12.94 6.21
CA ILE A 42 -1.77 -13.93 6.53
C ILE A 42 -1.36 -15.36 6.21
N GLY A 43 -0.12 -15.56 5.73
CA GLY A 43 0.41 -16.83 5.26
C GLY A 43 0.23 -17.01 3.75
N LEU A 44 1.23 -17.65 3.12
CA LEU A 44 1.30 -17.76 1.65
C LEU A 44 0.14 -18.55 1.05
N GLU A 45 -0.30 -19.63 1.70
CA GLU A 45 -1.44 -20.43 1.21
C GLU A 45 -2.74 -19.61 1.14
N LYS A 46 -3.01 -18.79 2.17
CA LYS A 46 -4.21 -17.94 2.18
C LYS A 46 -4.11 -16.84 1.13
N ALA A 47 -2.94 -16.19 1.03
CA ALA A 47 -2.69 -15.17 0.01
C ALA A 47 -2.86 -15.75 -1.39
N TRP A 48 -2.28 -16.93 -1.66
CA TRP A 48 -2.40 -17.61 -2.95
C TRP A 48 -3.84 -18.01 -3.28
N ARG A 49 -4.58 -18.47 -2.29
CA ARG A 49 -6.02 -18.78 -2.47
C ARG A 49 -6.80 -17.56 -2.91
N SER A 50 -6.60 -16.40 -2.28
CA SER A 50 -7.23 -15.15 -2.68
C SER A 50 -6.83 -14.73 -4.10
N ILE A 51 -5.56 -14.88 -4.48
CA ILE A 51 -5.07 -14.61 -5.83
C ILE A 51 -5.79 -15.51 -6.84
N MET A 52 -5.86 -16.81 -6.59
CA MET A 52 -6.52 -17.75 -7.49
C MET A 52 -8.01 -17.49 -7.60
N GLU A 53 -8.70 -17.20 -6.49
CA GLU A 53 -10.14 -16.89 -6.48
C GLU A 53 -10.45 -15.64 -7.34
N ALA A 54 -9.66 -14.55 -7.17
CA ALA A 54 -9.81 -13.38 -8.01
C ALA A 54 -9.53 -13.69 -9.49
N THR A 55 -8.50 -14.49 -9.77
CA THR A 55 -8.12 -14.88 -11.12
C THR A 55 -9.20 -15.72 -11.79
N GLU A 56 -9.71 -16.74 -11.10
CA GLU A 56 -10.77 -17.62 -11.63
C GLU A 56 -12.06 -16.84 -11.92
N THR A 57 -12.41 -15.90 -11.04
CA THR A 57 -13.59 -15.03 -11.25
C THR A 57 -13.39 -14.10 -12.45
N ALA A 58 -12.21 -13.49 -12.60
CA ALA A 58 -11.89 -12.64 -13.76
C ALA A 58 -11.83 -13.47 -15.07
N ALA A 59 -11.29 -14.70 -15.01
CA ALA A 59 -11.23 -15.62 -16.15
C ALA A 59 -12.62 -16.02 -16.62
N ALA A 60 -13.55 -16.31 -15.69
CA ALA A 60 -14.94 -16.63 -16.04
C ALA A 60 -15.62 -15.48 -16.80
N GLN A 61 -15.38 -14.21 -16.41
CA GLN A 61 -15.86 -13.04 -17.14
C GLN A 61 -15.24 -12.93 -18.54
N ALA A 62 -13.97 -13.34 -18.66
CA ALA A 62 -13.25 -13.35 -19.94
C ALA A 62 -13.64 -14.53 -20.86
N GLY A 63 -14.47 -15.48 -20.39
CA GLY A 63 -14.78 -16.71 -21.11
C GLY A 63 -13.60 -17.68 -21.23
N LEU A 64 -12.65 -17.61 -20.28
CA LEU A 64 -11.46 -18.45 -20.20
C LEU A 64 -11.71 -19.60 -19.20
N ALA A 65 -11.27 -20.80 -19.57
CA ALA A 65 -11.26 -21.96 -18.69
C ALA A 65 -9.92 -22.08 -17.94
N ARG A 66 -9.83 -22.95 -16.96
CA ARG A 66 -8.61 -23.14 -16.16
C ARG A 66 -7.42 -23.64 -16.98
N GLU A 67 -7.69 -24.39 -18.03
CA GLU A 67 -6.70 -24.88 -18.99
C GLU A 67 -6.01 -23.73 -19.75
N ASP A 68 -6.68 -22.60 -19.91
CA ASP A 68 -6.14 -21.42 -20.58
C ASP A 68 -5.05 -20.72 -19.75
N PHE A 69 -5.00 -20.98 -18.44
CA PHE A 69 -3.97 -20.40 -17.54
C PHE A 69 -2.55 -20.80 -17.95
N ALA A 70 -2.37 -21.98 -18.55
CA ALA A 70 -1.09 -22.42 -19.08
C ALA A 70 -0.51 -21.51 -20.20
N ARG A 71 -1.32 -20.59 -20.73
CA ARG A 71 -0.91 -19.58 -21.73
C ARG A 71 -0.94 -18.15 -21.19
N MET A 72 -1.20 -18.00 -19.90
CA MET A 72 -1.33 -16.69 -19.23
C MET A 72 -0.02 -16.33 -18.56
N HIS A 73 0.49 -15.13 -18.82
CA HIS A 73 1.63 -14.56 -18.11
C HIS A 73 1.12 -13.68 -16.96
N ALA A 74 1.62 -13.91 -15.75
CA ALA A 74 1.14 -13.22 -14.56
C ALA A 74 2.21 -12.30 -13.95
N GLY A 75 1.83 -11.05 -13.69
CA GLY A 75 2.55 -10.13 -12.82
C GLY A 75 1.77 -9.98 -11.52
N ILE A 76 2.40 -10.22 -10.37
CA ILE A 76 1.75 -10.27 -9.08
C ILE A 76 2.40 -9.26 -8.14
N GLY A 77 1.72 -8.13 -7.93
CA GLY A 77 2.03 -7.18 -6.87
C GLY A 77 1.52 -7.71 -5.53
N LEU A 78 2.39 -7.90 -4.55
CA LEU A 78 2.02 -8.55 -3.29
C LEU A 78 2.51 -7.78 -2.07
N ALA A 79 1.58 -7.42 -1.19
CA ALA A 79 1.88 -6.79 0.08
C ALA A 79 2.72 -7.71 0.98
N GLY A 80 3.78 -7.14 1.55
CA GLY A 80 4.67 -7.85 2.46
C GLY A 80 5.74 -8.71 1.78
N LEU A 81 5.98 -8.54 0.48
CA LEU A 81 7.04 -9.24 -0.26
C LEU A 81 8.45 -8.94 0.30
N GLY A 82 8.67 -7.75 0.85
CA GLY A 82 9.94 -7.36 1.48
C GLY A 82 10.26 -8.08 2.80
N ARG A 83 9.40 -9.00 3.28
CA ARG A 83 9.69 -9.78 4.49
C ARG A 83 10.72 -10.87 4.18
N ARG A 84 11.64 -11.07 5.13
CA ARG A 84 12.69 -12.07 5.00
C ARG A 84 12.13 -13.45 4.64
N GLY A 85 12.63 -14.05 3.57
CA GLY A 85 12.22 -15.37 3.08
C GLY A 85 10.90 -15.41 2.29
N ALA A 86 10.14 -14.32 2.19
CA ALA A 86 8.86 -14.32 1.48
C ALA A 86 9.04 -14.58 -0.03
N GLU A 87 10.03 -13.96 -0.64
CA GLU A 87 10.31 -14.12 -2.07
C GLU A 87 10.75 -15.54 -2.43
N ALA A 88 11.67 -16.11 -1.64
CA ALA A 88 12.11 -17.50 -1.83
C ALA A 88 10.93 -18.48 -1.74
N ALA A 89 10.08 -18.31 -0.73
CA ALA A 89 8.92 -19.16 -0.54
C ALA A 89 7.85 -18.99 -1.64
N LEU A 90 7.71 -17.79 -2.22
CA LEU A 90 6.81 -17.55 -3.36
C LEU A 90 7.32 -18.20 -4.64
N ASN A 91 8.62 -18.20 -4.87
CA ASN A 91 9.23 -18.85 -6.04
C ASN A 91 9.10 -20.38 -6.02
N GLU A 92 8.80 -20.98 -4.86
CA GLU A 92 8.52 -22.42 -4.72
C GLU A 92 7.05 -22.78 -4.93
N ILE A 93 6.15 -21.77 -5.06
CA ILE A 93 4.73 -22.03 -5.26
C ILE A 93 4.49 -22.62 -6.65
N SER A 94 3.88 -23.81 -6.69
CA SER A 94 3.38 -24.37 -7.94
C SER A 94 2.21 -23.53 -8.46
N HIS A 95 2.29 -23.12 -9.71
CA HIS A 95 1.30 -22.25 -10.34
C HIS A 95 0.86 -22.77 -11.73
N PRO A 96 -0.37 -22.47 -12.18
CA PRO A 96 -0.88 -22.95 -13.47
C PRO A 96 -0.49 -22.04 -14.66
N PHE A 97 0.20 -20.94 -14.42
CA PHE A 97 0.48 -19.91 -15.43
C PHE A 97 1.71 -20.26 -16.28
N ALA A 98 1.79 -19.70 -17.50
CA ALA A 98 2.96 -19.82 -18.37
C ALA A 98 4.22 -19.22 -17.71
N SER A 99 4.07 -18.10 -17.04
CA SER A 99 5.12 -17.46 -16.23
C SER A 99 4.50 -16.62 -15.13
N VAL A 100 5.24 -16.45 -14.04
CA VAL A 100 4.87 -15.56 -12.93
C VAL A 100 6.07 -14.69 -12.56
N VAL A 101 5.81 -13.40 -12.35
CA VAL A 101 6.78 -12.47 -11.79
C VAL A 101 6.14 -11.82 -10.57
N PHE A 102 6.80 -11.96 -9.41
CA PHE A 102 6.38 -11.32 -8.16
C PHE A 102 7.11 -9.99 -7.98
N ILE A 103 6.35 -8.94 -7.64
CA ILE A 103 6.87 -7.62 -7.27
C ILE A 103 6.17 -7.13 -6.00
N SER A 104 6.72 -6.10 -5.34
CA SER A 104 6.02 -5.48 -4.22
C SER A 104 4.72 -4.80 -4.69
N ASP A 105 3.70 -4.75 -3.83
CA ASP A 105 2.47 -4.01 -4.07
C ASP A 105 2.76 -2.52 -4.33
N GLY A 106 3.73 -1.95 -3.61
CA GLY A 106 4.17 -0.58 -3.82
C GLY A 106 4.83 -0.38 -5.20
N LEU A 107 5.68 -1.31 -5.65
CA LEU A 107 6.27 -1.23 -6.99
C LEU A 107 5.19 -1.37 -8.08
N ALA A 108 4.25 -2.29 -7.91
CA ALA A 108 3.13 -2.43 -8.84
C ALA A 108 2.32 -1.12 -8.94
N ALA A 109 2.05 -0.47 -7.80
CA ALA A 109 1.37 0.82 -7.77
C ALA A 109 2.20 1.95 -8.43
N CYS A 110 3.53 1.99 -8.19
CA CYS A 110 4.43 2.95 -8.81
C CYS A 110 4.49 2.79 -10.34
N LEU A 111 4.61 1.55 -10.81
CA LEU A 111 4.60 1.23 -12.25
C LEU A 111 3.28 1.62 -12.91
N GLY A 112 2.15 1.36 -12.26
CA GLY A 112 0.83 1.79 -12.74
C GLY A 112 0.70 3.30 -12.77
N ALA A 113 1.12 3.98 -11.71
CA ALA A 113 1.03 5.43 -11.58
C ALA A 113 1.84 6.20 -12.64
N HIS A 114 2.93 5.61 -13.13
CA HIS A 114 3.86 6.26 -14.07
C HIS A 114 4.03 5.51 -15.39
N SER A 115 3.13 4.58 -15.72
CA SER A 115 3.14 3.81 -16.98
C SER A 115 4.48 3.08 -17.23
N GLY A 116 5.12 2.62 -16.16
CA GLY A 116 6.41 1.94 -16.18
C GLY A 116 7.64 2.84 -16.32
N ALA A 117 7.47 4.14 -16.41
CA ALA A 117 8.58 5.09 -16.41
C ALA A 117 9.07 5.37 -14.98
N ASP A 118 10.29 5.89 -14.88
CA ASP A 118 10.84 6.37 -13.61
C ASP A 118 9.93 7.41 -12.96
N GLY A 119 9.77 7.28 -11.66
CA GLY A 119 8.89 8.10 -10.85
C GLY A 119 8.75 7.53 -9.45
N ALA A 120 7.99 8.20 -8.61
CA ALA A 120 7.74 7.71 -7.26
C ALA A 120 6.29 7.97 -6.82
N ILE A 121 5.84 7.12 -5.93
CA ILE A 121 4.57 7.28 -5.22
C ILE A 121 4.82 7.35 -3.72
N VAL A 122 3.96 8.09 -3.04
CA VAL A 122 3.76 7.93 -1.60
C VAL A 122 2.36 7.35 -1.40
N VAL A 123 2.28 6.22 -0.73
CA VAL A 123 1.02 5.60 -0.36
C VAL A 123 0.57 6.19 0.97
N ALA A 124 -0.59 6.82 1.01
CA ALA A 124 -1.28 7.28 2.22
C ALA A 124 -2.60 6.51 2.35
N GLY A 125 -2.58 5.47 3.18
CA GLY A 125 -3.70 4.57 3.41
C GLY A 125 -3.80 4.16 4.88
N THR A 126 -4.12 2.91 5.16
CA THR A 126 -4.02 2.34 6.52
C THR A 126 -2.60 2.45 7.06
N GLY A 127 -1.58 2.17 6.24
CA GLY A 127 -0.17 2.47 6.46
C GLY A 127 0.32 3.55 5.50
N SER A 128 1.62 3.91 5.60
CA SER A 128 2.28 4.84 4.68
C SER A 128 3.64 4.28 4.22
N VAL A 129 3.98 4.50 2.96
CA VAL A 129 5.25 4.09 2.37
C VAL A 129 5.56 4.93 1.13
N GLY A 130 6.81 5.29 0.94
CA GLY A 130 7.31 5.83 -0.30
C GLY A 130 7.94 4.71 -1.16
N VAL A 131 7.57 4.62 -2.44
CA VAL A 131 8.15 3.68 -3.39
C VAL A 131 8.46 4.41 -4.69
N GLY A 132 9.68 4.30 -5.19
CA GLY A 132 10.12 4.88 -6.44
C GLY A 132 10.78 3.85 -7.34
N LEU A 133 10.78 4.14 -8.64
CA LEU A 133 11.57 3.48 -9.65
C LEU A 133 12.55 4.49 -10.23
N ILE A 134 13.86 4.18 -10.22
CA ILE A 134 14.92 4.98 -10.81
C ILE A 134 15.87 4.04 -11.55
N ASP A 135 16.10 4.28 -12.83
CA ASP A 135 16.98 3.47 -13.66
C ASP A 135 16.71 1.95 -13.50
N GLY A 136 15.42 1.59 -13.47
CA GLY A 136 14.98 0.22 -13.29
C GLY A 136 15.13 -0.34 -11.87
N ARG A 137 15.56 0.42 -10.87
CA ARG A 137 15.73 -0.02 -9.47
C ARG A 137 14.61 0.48 -8.58
N GLU A 138 14.06 -0.42 -7.77
CA GLU A 138 13.08 -0.05 -6.73
C GLU A 138 13.80 0.64 -5.57
N ILE A 139 13.32 1.82 -5.19
CA ILE A 139 13.74 2.56 -3.99
C ILE A 139 12.56 2.64 -3.05
N ARG A 140 12.80 2.39 -1.77
CA ARG A 140 11.75 2.41 -0.76
C ARG A 140 12.16 3.26 0.44
N PHE A 141 11.18 4.03 0.98
CA PHE A 141 11.29 4.77 2.24
C PHE A 141 10.13 4.44 3.14
N ALA A 142 10.36 4.32 4.43
CA ALA A 142 9.38 4.00 5.46
C ALA A 142 8.61 2.68 5.21
N GLY A 143 7.39 2.58 5.72
CA GLY A 143 6.54 1.40 5.49
C GLY A 143 7.00 0.16 6.24
N TYR A 144 7.66 0.34 7.38
CA TYR A 144 8.09 -0.78 8.23
C TYR A 144 6.95 -1.36 9.07
N GLY A 145 5.85 -0.64 9.16
CA GLY A 145 4.61 -1.08 9.78
C GLY A 145 4.27 -0.39 11.09
N PHE A 146 2.98 -0.22 11.31
CA PHE A 146 2.39 0.34 12.51
C PHE A 146 2.63 -0.61 13.71
N PRO A 147 2.85 -0.09 14.95
CA PRO A 147 2.86 1.34 15.34
C PRO A 147 4.25 1.99 15.32
N VAL A 148 5.28 1.31 14.84
CA VAL A 148 6.69 1.74 14.92
C VAL A 148 7.06 2.66 13.76
N SER A 149 6.36 2.54 12.66
CA SER A 149 6.49 3.32 11.44
C SER A 149 5.10 3.66 10.90
N ASP A 150 4.98 4.00 9.62
CA ASP A 150 3.75 4.38 8.95
C ASP A 150 3.24 5.77 9.37
N GLU A 151 4.15 6.70 9.65
CA GLU A 151 3.85 8.09 10.00
C GLU A 151 3.02 8.75 8.90
N GLY A 152 2.01 9.52 9.29
CA GLY A 152 1.07 10.19 8.39
C GLY A 152 0.00 9.28 7.80
N SER A 153 -0.01 7.99 8.15
CA SER A 153 -1.05 7.04 7.74
C SER A 153 -2.34 7.20 8.54
N GLY A 154 -3.41 6.51 8.08
CA GLY A 154 -4.66 6.43 8.81
C GLY A 154 -4.50 5.81 10.20
N ALA A 155 -3.64 4.79 10.33
CA ALA A 155 -3.37 4.16 11.61
C ALA A 155 -2.61 5.10 12.56
N ASP A 156 -1.64 5.86 12.07
CA ASP A 156 -0.94 6.86 12.87
C ASP A 156 -1.89 7.99 13.29
N ILE A 157 -2.70 8.54 12.37
CA ILE A 157 -3.72 9.54 12.69
C ILE A 157 -4.66 9.03 13.80
N GLY A 158 -5.12 7.78 13.69
CA GLY A 158 -5.97 7.15 14.69
C GLY A 158 -5.27 6.98 16.04
N LEU A 159 -4.02 6.54 16.05
CA LEU A 159 -3.23 6.42 17.27
C LEU A 159 -3.05 7.79 17.97
N GLN A 160 -2.75 8.83 17.19
CA GLN A 160 -2.55 10.18 17.71
C GLN A 160 -3.85 10.73 18.32
N VAL A 161 -4.99 10.55 17.67
CA VAL A 161 -6.27 11.05 18.20
C VAL A 161 -6.71 10.30 19.46
N VAL A 162 -6.55 8.97 19.52
CA VAL A 162 -6.88 8.18 20.73
C VAL A 162 -5.99 8.63 21.91
N ARG A 163 -4.66 8.76 21.68
CA ARG A 163 -3.75 9.29 22.70
C ARG A 163 -4.15 10.68 23.19
N LEU A 164 -4.54 11.56 22.27
CA LEU A 164 -4.91 12.92 22.63
C LEU A 164 -6.27 12.96 23.37
N ALA A 165 -7.21 12.10 23.01
CA ALA A 165 -8.50 11.94 23.70
C ALA A 165 -8.31 11.48 25.14
N LEU A 166 -7.43 10.50 25.39
CA LEU A 166 -7.10 10.07 26.75
C LEU A 166 -6.43 11.19 27.56
N ARG A 167 -5.57 12.00 26.95
CA ARG A 167 -4.99 13.17 27.61
C ARG A 167 -6.06 14.22 27.99
N ALA A 168 -7.10 14.37 27.16
CA ALA A 168 -8.21 15.29 27.46
C ALA A 168 -9.09 14.74 28.60
N ALA A 169 -9.33 13.43 28.66
CA ALA A 169 -10.03 12.80 29.77
C ALA A 169 -9.31 13.05 31.12
N ASP A 170 -7.98 13.04 31.13
CA ASP A 170 -7.16 13.36 32.30
C ASP A 170 -7.01 14.89 32.53
N ARG A 171 -7.59 15.74 31.74
CA ARG A 171 -7.45 17.21 31.78
C ARG A 171 -6.00 17.69 31.50
N ARG A 172 -5.17 16.89 30.85
CA ARG A 172 -3.81 17.26 30.39
C ARG A 172 -3.81 17.99 29.05
N SER A 173 -4.95 18.04 28.37
CA SER A 173 -5.22 18.84 27.18
C SER A 173 -6.67 19.29 27.18
N GLU A 174 -6.96 20.35 26.40
CA GLU A 174 -8.32 20.83 26.20
C GLU A 174 -9.17 19.76 25.52
N LEU A 175 -10.42 19.61 25.99
CA LEU A 175 -11.40 18.73 25.38
C LEU A 175 -12.10 19.43 24.22
N THR A 176 -11.74 19.08 23.00
CA THR A 176 -12.36 19.60 21.78
C THR A 176 -13.54 18.75 21.34
N PRO A 177 -14.40 19.21 20.40
CA PRO A 177 -15.47 18.41 19.82
C PRO A 177 -14.97 17.08 19.22
N LEU A 178 -13.82 17.08 18.53
CA LEU A 178 -13.18 15.85 18.03
C LEU A 178 -12.90 14.87 19.16
N LEU A 179 -12.22 15.35 20.22
CA LEU A 179 -11.77 14.47 21.30
C LEU A 179 -12.96 13.92 22.11
N SER A 180 -14.04 14.71 22.24
CA SER A 180 -15.29 14.25 22.85
C SER A 180 -15.94 13.13 22.02
N GLU A 181 -15.97 13.25 20.68
CA GLU A 181 -16.51 12.21 19.79
C GLU A 181 -15.66 10.93 19.85
N VAL A 182 -14.34 11.04 19.91
CA VAL A 182 -13.46 9.88 20.06
C VAL A 182 -13.65 9.20 21.41
N LEU A 183 -13.80 9.97 22.52
CA LEU A 183 -14.08 9.39 23.84
C LEU A 183 -15.44 8.69 23.87
N ALA A 184 -16.44 9.21 23.17
CA ALA A 184 -17.76 8.59 23.08
C ALA A 184 -17.70 7.18 22.42
N ALA A 185 -16.76 6.93 21.53
CA ALA A 185 -16.52 5.59 20.98
C ALA A 185 -16.07 4.56 22.04
N PHE A 186 -15.66 5.03 23.20
CA PHE A 186 -15.24 4.23 24.37
C PHE A 186 -16.13 4.52 25.59
N ASP A 187 -17.39 4.90 25.38
CA ASP A 187 -18.36 5.23 26.44
C ASP A 187 -17.84 6.27 27.46
N HIS A 188 -16.93 7.15 27.03
CA HIS A 188 -16.21 8.12 27.88
C HIS A 188 -15.38 7.47 29.01
N ASP A 189 -15.08 6.18 28.90
CA ASP A 189 -14.26 5.43 29.85
C ASP A 189 -12.86 5.17 29.28
N PRO A 190 -11.79 5.81 29.82
CA PRO A 190 -10.42 5.57 29.38
C PRO A 190 -9.97 4.09 29.45
N TYR A 191 -10.52 3.31 30.37
CA TYR A 191 -10.18 1.89 30.51
C TYR A 191 -10.75 1.05 29.38
N GLN A 192 -11.87 1.43 28.78
CA GLN A 192 -12.37 0.77 27.57
C GLN A 192 -11.46 1.03 26.36
N ALA A 193 -10.90 2.23 26.24
CA ALA A 193 -9.91 2.52 25.19
C ALA A 193 -8.63 1.68 25.39
N VAL A 194 -8.21 1.44 26.63
CA VAL A 194 -7.06 0.57 26.93
C VAL A 194 -7.36 -0.87 26.53
N ALA A 195 -8.49 -1.43 26.97
CA ALA A 195 -8.89 -2.80 26.64
C ALA A 195 -9.02 -3.00 25.12
N TRP A 196 -9.64 -2.03 24.41
CA TRP A 196 -9.70 -2.05 22.95
C TRP A 196 -8.32 -2.04 22.31
N SER A 197 -7.36 -1.27 22.83
CA SER A 197 -6.03 -1.15 22.26
C SER A 197 -5.18 -2.43 22.34
N GLU A 198 -5.49 -3.35 23.24
CA GLU A 198 -4.80 -4.64 23.38
C GLU A 198 -5.02 -5.56 22.17
N GLU A 199 -6.18 -5.46 21.52
CA GLU A 199 -6.55 -6.27 20.36
C GLU A 199 -6.56 -5.49 19.04
N ALA A 200 -6.58 -4.15 19.11
CA ALA A 200 -6.73 -3.26 17.96
C ALA A 200 -5.55 -3.37 16.99
N ARG A 201 -5.87 -3.47 15.72
CA ARG A 201 -4.93 -3.53 14.60
C ARG A 201 -4.83 -2.16 13.92
N ALA A 202 -3.88 -2.00 13.03
CA ALA A 202 -3.71 -0.78 12.23
C ALA A 202 -5.02 -0.32 11.55
N THR A 203 -5.84 -1.26 11.08
CA THR A 203 -7.14 -0.97 10.45
C THR A 203 -8.14 -0.36 11.43
N ASP A 204 -8.12 -0.79 12.69
CA ASP A 204 -9.04 -0.32 13.72
C ASP A 204 -8.69 1.12 14.12
N TYR A 205 -7.40 1.41 14.25
CA TYR A 205 -6.92 2.79 14.42
C TYR A 205 -7.25 3.65 13.21
N ALA A 206 -7.02 3.16 11.99
CA ALA A 206 -7.27 3.89 10.76
C ALA A 206 -8.76 4.28 10.58
N ALA A 207 -9.68 3.57 11.22
CA ALA A 207 -11.10 3.90 11.22
C ALA A 207 -11.41 5.27 11.84
N PHE A 208 -10.51 5.80 12.68
CA PHE A 208 -10.65 7.17 13.24
C PHE A 208 -10.21 8.27 12.26
N ALA A 209 -9.41 7.96 11.24
CA ALA A 209 -8.87 8.98 10.34
C ALA A 209 -9.95 9.83 9.63
N PRO A 210 -11.08 9.27 9.14
CA PRO A 210 -12.17 10.08 8.57
C PRO A 210 -12.79 11.05 9.57
N ILE A 211 -12.92 10.66 10.84
CA ILE A 211 -13.46 11.51 11.92
C ILE A 211 -12.51 12.68 12.15
N VAL A 212 -11.20 12.41 12.29
CA VAL A 212 -10.17 13.44 12.49
C VAL A 212 -10.14 14.41 11.31
N MET A 213 -10.17 13.89 10.07
CA MET A 213 -10.17 14.71 8.86
C MET A 213 -11.39 15.62 8.78
N ARG A 214 -12.59 15.10 9.12
CA ARG A 214 -13.82 15.90 9.14
C ARG A 214 -13.71 17.07 10.13
N HIS A 215 -13.29 16.82 11.36
CA HIS A 215 -13.12 17.85 12.38
C HIS A 215 -12.00 18.85 12.05
N ALA A 216 -10.91 18.38 11.49
CA ALA A 216 -9.82 19.24 11.02
C ALA A 216 -10.32 20.26 9.97
N ASN A 217 -11.09 19.78 9.00
CA ASN A 217 -11.70 20.64 7.97
C ASN A 217 -12.74 21.61 8.54
N GLN A 218 -13.34 21.31 9.70
CA GLN A 218 -14.25 22.19 10.42
C GLN A 218 -13.51 23.17 11.37
N GLY A 219 -12.17 23.09 11.43
CA GLY A 219 -11.34 24.00 12.22
C GLY A 219 -11.07 23.54 13.66
N ASP A 220 -11.40 22.29 14.03
CA ASP A 220 -11.04 21.73 15.35
C ASP A 220 -9.52 21.78 15.55
N PRO A 221 -9.00 22.41 16.62
CA PRO A 221 -7.57 22.63 16.80
C PRO A 221 -6.78 21.34 17.03
N ALA A 222 -7.39 20.31 17.63
CA ALA A 222 -6.77 19.02 17.81
C ALA A 222 -6.69 18.26 16.47
N GLY A 223 -7.78 18.29 15.70
CA GLY A 223 -7.85 17.68 14.38
C GLY A 223 -6.85 18.29 13.41
N ARG A 224 -6.81 19.63 13.33
CA ARG A 224 -5.85 20.35 12.48
C ARG A 224 -4.42 19.94 12.78
N ARG A 225 -4.02 19.99 14.04
CA ARG A 225 -2.65 19.64 14.46
C ARG A 225 -2.26 18.21 14.09
N ILE A 226 -3.20 17.26 14.21
CA ILE A 226 -2.95 15.87 13.84
C ILE A 226 -2.76 15.75 12.33
N ILE A 227 -3.64 16.37 11.53
CA ILE A 227 -3.56 16.27 10.06
C ILE A 227 -2.37 17.05 9.50
N GLU A 228 -2.04 18.23 10.04
CA GLU A 228 -0.84 18.99 9.66
C GLU A 228 0.42 18.14 9.88
N ARG A 229 0.57 17.52 11.05
CA ARG A 229 1.69 16.61 11.32
C ARG A 229 1.71 15.38 10.37
N ALA A 230 0.55 14.82 10.06
CA ALA A 230 0.46 13.71 9.12
C ALA A 230 0.88 14.15 7.70
N ALA A 231 0.48 15.35 7.28
CA ALA A 231 0.86 15.92 6.00
C ALA A 231 2.37 16.21 5.93
N ASP A 232 2.98 16.70 7.02
CA ASP A 232 4.43 16.91 7.11
C ASP A 232 5.17 15.57 6.91
N ALA A 233 4.74 14.48 7.59
CA ALA A 233 5.37 13.18 7.44
C ALA A 233 5.23 12.60 6.01
N ILE A 234 4.10 12.83 5.34
CA ILE A 234 3.93 12.47 3.92
C ILE A 234 4.80 13.35 3.03
N GLY A 235 4.91 14.65 3.35
CA GLY A 235 5.76 15.61 2.66
C GLY A 235 7.24 15.20 2.71
N ASP A 236 7.73 14.81 3.87
CA ASP A 236 9.10 14.32 4.06
C ASP A 236 9.43 13.16 3.12
N LEU A 237 8.49 12.23 2.91
CA LEU A 237 8.68 11.11 1.97
C LEU A 237 8.76 11.61 0.52
N LEU A 238 7.93 12.58 0.13
CA LEU A 238 7.98 13.19 -1.20
C LEU A 238 9.31 13.93 -1.43
N ASP A 239 9.77 14.67 -0.43
CA ASP A 239 11.04 15.43 -0.50
C ASP A 239 12.26 14.51 -0.63
N LEU A 240 12.23 13.30 -0.02
CA LEU A 240 13.29 12.32 -0.18
C LEU A 240 13.44 11.86 -1.64
N PHE A 241 12.35 11.76 -2.40
CA PHE A 241 12.40 11.44 -3.82
C PHE A 241 12.86 12.63 -4.66
N LEU A 242 12.38 13.84 -4.36
CA LEU A 242 12.85 15.05 -5.02
C LEU A 242 14.35 15.24 -4.85
N ALA A 243 14.88 14.98 -3.66
CA ALA A 243 16.33 15.04 -3.37
C ALA A 243 17.15 14.04 -4.20
N ARG A 244 16.50 13.00 -4.76
CA ARG A 244 17.13 12.03 -5.67
C ARG A 244 16.89 12.33 -7.14
N GLY A 245 16.33 13.51 -7.45
CA GLY A 245 16.05 13.94 -8.81
C GLY A 245 14.80 13.33 -9.43
N ILE A 246 13.94 12.69 -8.63
CA ILE A 246 12.63 12.18 -9.11
C ILE A 246 11.62 13.33 -8.99
N ASP A 247 11.13 13.81 -10.12
CA ASP A 247 10.13 14.88 -10.20
C ASP A 247 8.73 14.38 -10.62
N ARG A 248 8.60 13.10 -11.02
CA ARG A 248 7.31 12.43 -11.28
C ARG A 248 6.80 11.81 -10.00
N LEU A 249 6.00 12.55 -9.26
CA LEU A 249 5.48 12.16 -7.96
C LEU A 249 3.96 11.98 -7.99
N SER A 250 3.45 10.93 -7.35
CA SER A 250 2.02 10.76 -7.11
C SER A 250 1.75 10.41 -5.66
N LEU A 251 0.69 10.96 -5.10
CA LEU A 251 0.13 10.54 -3.83
C LEU A 251 -1.03 9.56 -4.12
N VAL A 252 -0.98 8.37 -3.53
CA VAL A 252 -1.95 7.31 -3.77
C VAL A 252 -2.46 6.72 -2.45
N GLY A 253 -3.52 5.92 -2.51
CA GLY A 253 -4.13 5.32 -1.31
C GLY A 253 -5.40 6.03 -0.87
N GLY A 254 -6.09 5.45 0.11
CA GLY A 254 -7.43 5.91 0.52
C GLY A 254 -7.47 7.30 1.16
N LEU A 255 -6.35 7.82 1.63
CA LEU A 255 -6.23 9.15 2.21
C LEU A 255 -5.66 10.20 1.23
N ALA A 256 -5.23 9.80 0.02
CA ALA A 256 -4.50 10.68 -0.89
C ALA A 256 -5.24 11.99 -1.20
N ASP A 257 -6.49 11.89 -1.63
CA ASP A 257 -7.30 13.07 -1.98
C ASP A 257 -7.56 13.98 -0.78
N ALA A 258 -7.83 13.38 0.38
CA ALA A 258 -8.10 14.13 1.60
C ALA A 258 -6.84 14.80 2.19
N MET A 259 -5.67 14.18 1.99
CA MET A 259 -4.38 14.67 2.48
C MET A 259 -3.77 15.75 1.57
N THR A 260 -3.97 15.66 0.25
CA THR A 260 -3.38 16.59 -0.73
C THR A 260 -3.59 18.06 -0.38
N PRO A 261 -4.75 18.56 0.08
CA PRO A 261 -4.92 19.96 0.44
C PRO A 261 -4.05 20.42 1.62
N TRP A 262 -3.57 19.50 2.45
CA TRP A 262 -2.78 19.77 3.65
C TRP A 262 -1.26 19.82 3.39
N LEU A 263 -0.82 19.30 2.25
CA LEU A 263 0.59 19.42 1.82
C LEU A 263 0.92 20.87 1.51
N THR A 264 2.21 21.20 1.54
CA THR A 264 2.70 22.53 1.13
C THR A 264 2.29 22.85 -0.32
N PRO A 265 2.10 24.14 -0.67
CA PRO A 265 1.74 24.51 -2.05
C PRO A 265 2.74 24.01 -3.09
N ASP A 266 4.04 24.00 -2.76
CA ASP A 266 5.11 23.53 -3.66
C ASP A 266 4.98 22.01 -3.93
N LEU A 267 4.82 21.20 -2.90
CA LEU A 267 4.60 19.76 -3.05
C LEU A 267 3.32 19.45 -3.84
N ARG A 268 2.22 20.16 -3.54
CA ARG A 268 0.96 19.98 -4.30
C ARG A 268 1.11 20.26 -5.78
N ALA A 269 1.87 21.30 -6.12
CA ALA A 269 2.11 21.66 -7.53
C ALA A 269 2.94 20.62 -8.29
N ARG A 270 3.72 19.81 -7.59
CA ARG A 270 4.56 18.74 -8.15
C ARG A 270 3.84 17.41 -8.29
N LEU A 271 2.73 17.21 -7.57
CA LEU A 271 1.98 15.97 -7.65
C LEU A 271 1.30 15.82 -9.02
N ARG A 272 1.38 14.60 -9.55
CA ARG A 272 0.66 14.17 -10.77
C ARG A 272 -0.40 13.14 -10.40
N ARG A 273 -1.47 13.13 -11.14
CA ARG A 273 -2.44 12.04 -11.02
C ARG A 273 -1.80 10.75 -11.53
N PRO A 274 -2.01 9.62 -10.86
CA PRO A 274 -1.60 8.32 -11.38
C PRO A 274 -2.22 8.06 -12.74
N ASP A 275 -1.42 7.55 -13.70
CA ASP A 275 -1.90 7.18 -15.04
C ASP A 275 -2.85 5.98 -14.97
N ALA A 276 -2.53 4.99 -14.09
CA ALA A 276 -3.29 3.78 -13.87
C ALA A 276 -3.09 3.20 -12.46
N ASP A 277 -3.77 2.13 -12.17
CA ASP A 277 -3.72 1.43 -10.87
C ASP A 277 -2.60 0.36 -10.78
N ALA A 278 -2.46 -0.25 -9.59
CA ALA A 278 -1.44 -1.27 -9.34
C ALA A 278 -1.62 -2.53 -10.21
N ALA A 279 -2.86 -2.92 -10.56
CA ALA A 279 -3.10 -4.04 -11.45
C ALA A 279 -2.55 -3.77 -12.85
N ALA A 280 -2.66 -2.53 -13.36
CA ALA A 280 -2.04 -2.12 -14.61
C ALA A 280 -0.51 -2.15 -14.53
N GLY A 281 0.09 -1.72 -13.41
CA GLY A 281 1.52 -1.83 -13.20
C GLY A 281 2.01 -3.29 -13.20
N ALA A 282 1.27 -4.18 -12.55
CA ALA A 282 1.53 -5.61 -12.56
C ALA A 282 1.43 -6.22 -13.98
N LEU A 283 0.48 -5.73 -14.81
CA LEU A 283 0.37 -6.13 -16.22
C LEU A 283 1.58 -5.71 -17.06
N LEU A 284 2.22 -4.57 -16.79
CA LEU A 284 3.46 -4.19 -17.47
C LEU A 284 4.56 -5.22 -17.24
N VAL A 285 4.66 -5.72 -16.01
CA VAL A 285 5.61 -6.77 -15.63
C VAL A 285 5.26 -8.11 -16.30
N ALA A 286 3.98 -8.49 -16.28
CA ALA A 286 3.50 -9.70 -16.96
C ALA A 286 3.85 -9.73 -18.46
N ARG A 287 3.86 -8.56 -19.10
CA ARG A 287 4.19 -8.39 -20.54
C ARG A 287 5.68 -8.39 -20.84
N GLY A 288 6.56 -8.48 -19.83
CA GLY A 288 8.01 -8.36 -20.01
C GLY A 288 8.46 -7.01 -20.59
N ARG A 289 7.66 -5.96 -20.38
CA ARG A 289 7.97 -4.61 -20.87
C ARG A 289 8.99 -3.85 -20.04
N LEU A 290 9.37 -4.43 -18.89
CA LEU A 290 10.30 -3.85 -17.94
C LEU A 290 11.38 -4.88 -17.64
N ASP A 291 12.62 -4.55 -17.96
CA ASP A 291 13.78 -5.21 -17.36
C ASP A 291 13.88 -4.75 -15.90
N LEU A 292 13.07 -5.37 -15.04
CA LEU A 292 13.25 -5.17 -13.61
C LEU A 292 14.55 -5.87 -13.24
N PRO A 293 15.57 -5.16 -12.71
CA PRO A 293 16.77 -5.80 -12.23
C PRO A 293 16.35 -6.83 -11.19
N LYS A 294 16.99 -8.01 -11.23
CA LYS A 294 16.95 -8.91 -10.08
C LYS A 294 17.32 -8.05 -8.88
N ARG A 295 16.49 -8.02 -7.84
CA ARG A 295 16.82 -7.32 -6.60
C ARG A 295 18.21 -7.77 -6.21
N GLU A 296 19.20 -6.89 -6.37
CA GLU A 296 20.47 -7.10 -5.73
C GLU A 296 20.19 -7.10 -4.24
N THR A 297 20.58 -8.15 -3.58
CA THR A 297 20.49 -8.30 -2.13
C THR A 297 21.54 -7.41 -1.44
N ASP A 298 21.58 -6.11 -1.79
CA ASP A 298 22.37 -5.08 -1.10
C ASP A 298 22.00 -4.97 0.38
N GLN A 299 20.89 -5.60 0.76
CA GLN A 299 20.47 -5.71 2.16
C GLN A 299 21.29 -6.72 2.94
N GLU A 300 21.89 -7.74 2.31
CA GLU A 300 22.70 -8.74 3.03
C GLU A 300 24.03 -8.20 3.53
N GLU A 301 24.70 -7.31 2.81
CA GLU A 301 25.95 -6.69 3.28
C GLU A 301 25.69 -5.60 4.35
N THR A 302 24.59 -4.84 4.22
CA THR A 302 24.24 -3.82 5.22
C THR A 302 23.71 -4.45 6.51
N ASP A 303 22.94 -5.54 6.42
CA ASP A 303 22.43 -6.28 7.58
C ASP A 303 23.54 -7.02 8.34
N GLN A 304 24.54 -7.56 7.64
CA GLN A 304 25.72 -8.17 8.31
C GLN A 304 26.58 -7.12 9.02
N ALA A 305 26.75 -5.93 8.44
CA ALA A 305 27.49 -4.83 9.05
C ALA A 305 26.75 -4.22 10.26
N GLN A 306 25.42 -4.17 10.23
CA GLN A 306 24.62 -3.65 11.35
C GLN A 306 24.41 -4.69 12.45
N ALA A 307 24.21 -5.96 12.12
CA ALA A 307 24.06 -7.04 13.12
C ALA A 307 25.32 -7.20 13.97
N SER A 308 26.50 -6.80 13.46
CA SER A 308 27.73 -6.81 14.24
C SER A 308 27.82 -5.67 15.28
N LYS A 309 27.05 -4.58 15.10
CA LYS A 309 27.04 -3.41 15.99
C LYS A 309 26.07 -3.51 17.17
N PHE A 310 25.11 -4.44 17.14
CA PHE A 310 24.11 -4.66 18.19
C PHE A 310 24.34 -5.93 19.03
N ARG A 311 25.51 -6.58 18.90
CA ARG A 311 25.95 -7.60 19.88
C ARG A 311 26.69 -6.88 21.02
N VAL A 312 25.92 -6.51 22.03
CA VAL A 312 26.41 -6.22 23.40
C VAL A 312 25.92 -7.33 24.30
#